data_8e7d4e867f87040d72e9789e046bdd91
#
_entry.id   8e7d4e867f87040d72e9789e046bdd91
#
_cell.length_a   1.000
_cell.length_b   1.000
_cell.length_c   1.000
_cell.angle_alpha   90.00
_cell.angle_beta   90.00
_cell.angle_gamma   90.00
#
_symmetry.space_group_name_H-M   'P 1'
#
loop_
_entity.id
_entity.type
_entity.pdbx_description
1 polymer ?
#
loop_
_entity_poly.entity_id
_entity_poly.type
_entity_poly.pdbx_seq_one_letter_code
_entity_poly.pdbx_strand_id
1 'polypeptide(L)'
;MVSEFIKSVKVKQGTDADCYVKFGLAPLEAPKSIRIKFTKTGSLQYISHLDLHRLLNRALVRAGIPIWYTQGFNPHAKMVFALPLPVGVESVCEYLDVKIDKEIPTNDVKELLSGQLTDELQIIEVYDPTVKFSEISRAEYRILLDSVNACEALAGRINAFFSANPIIMTKKTKSGEKDIDITEMIHSLTAEYCHTCGKIKINTTLTAGSESLSPEFLMAALRKYGVLPEVPLTDESYSIMRLRVLDGKGREFR
;
A
#
# COMPACT_ATOMS: atom_id res chain seq x y z
N MET A 1 14.14 25.58 -16.90
CA MET A 1 14.16 26.10 -15.52
C MET A 1 14.59 25.04 -14.50
N VAL A 2 14.00 23.84 -14.44
CA VAL A 2 14.38 22.77 -13.47
C VAL A 2 15.83 22.30 -13.69
N SER A 3 16.32 22.19 -14.93
CA SER A 3 17.67 21.69 -15.23
C SER A 3 18.81 22.65 -14.78
N GLU A 4 18.55 23.93 -14.65
CA GLU A 4 19.51 24.89 -14.11
C GLU A 4 19.53 24.94 -12.59
N PHE A 5 18.39 24.64 -11.98
CA PHE A 5 18.24 24.58 -10.52
C PHE A 5 19.01 23.40 -9.88
N ILE A 6 19.04 22.24 -10.56
CA ILE A 6 19.74 21.03 -10.09
C ILE A 6 21.27 21.18 -10.15
N LYS A 7 21.82 22.02 -11.08
CA LYS A 7 23.27 22.20 -11.23
C LYS A 7 23.95 23.00 -10.12
N SER A 8 23.19 23.70 -9.27
CA SER A 8 23.73 24.53 -8.18
C SER A 8 23.88 23.85 -6.83
N VAL A 9 23.43 22.61 -6.68
CA VAL A 9 23.43 21.89 -5.40
C VAL A 9 24.75 21.15 -5.17
N LYS A 10 25.77 21.85 -4.66
CA LYS A 10 26.90 21.22 -3.95
C LYS A 10 26.51 20.96 -2.51
N VAL A 11 26.33 19.67 -2.18
CA VAL A 11 25.99 19.22 -0.81
C VAL A 11 27.14 19.59 0.14
N LYS A 12 26.93 20.58 1.02
CA LYS A 12 27.68 20.74 2.27
C LYS A 12 26.83 20.21 3.41
N GLN A 13 27.42 19.41 4.29
CA GLN A 13 26.79 18.95 5.53
C GLN A 13 26.43 20.18 6.39
N GLY A 14 25.13 20.50 6.48
CA GLY A 14 24.55 21.54 7.30
C GLY A 14 23.37 21.00 8.11
N THR A 15 23.00 21.68 9.19
CA THR A 15 21.84 21.36 10.03
C THR A 15 20.53 21.51 9.23
N ASP A 16 19.43 20.82 9.66
CA ASP A 16 18.15 20.79 8.96
C ASP A 16 17.58 22.16 8.57
N ALA A 17 17.86 23.21 9.37
CA ALA A 17 17.46 24.59 9.07
C ALA A 17 18.11 25.16 7.78
N ASP A 18 19.32 24.73 7.43
CA ASP A 18 20.06 25.25 6.26
C ASP A 18 19.53 24.68 4.93
N CYS A 19 18.85 23.51 4.96
CA CYS A 19 18.30 22.90 3.76
C CYS A 19 17.16 23.74 3.16
N TYR A 20 16.29 24.28 3.99
CA TYR A 20 15.14 25.09 3.55
C TYR A 20 15.50 26.46 3.00
N VAL A 21 16.59 27.05 3.47
CA VAL A 21 17.09 28.34 2.99
C VAL A 21 17.61 28.22 1.54
N LYS A 22 18.09 27.04 1.13
CA LYS A 22 18.65 26.83 -0.22
C LYS A 22 17.64 26.92 -1.35
N PHE A 23 16.35 26.67 -1.08
CA PHE A 23 15.32 26.66 -2.13
C PHE A 23 14.54 27.97 -2.23
N GLY A 24 14.76 28.94 -1.33
CA GLY A 24 14.03 30.20 -1.33
C GLY A 24 12.50 30.04 -1.24
N LEU A 25 12.02 28.90 -0.68
CA LEU A 25 10.61 28.58 -0.63
C LEU A 25 9.85 29.49 0.35
N ALA A 26 8.71 30.03 -0.11
CA ALA A 26 7.87 30.85 0.73
C ALA A 26 7.19 30.02 1.83
N PRO A 27 7.15 30.51 3.09
CA PRO A 27 6.41 29.84 4.16
C PRO A 27 4.91 29.88 3.86
N LEU A 28 4.20 28.82 4.25
CA LEU A 28 2.74 28.77 4.24
C LEU A 28 2.19 29.39 5.53
N GLU A 29 1.03 30.05 5.45
CA GLU A 29 0.31 30.57 6.64
C GLU A 29 -0.10 29.42 7.58
N ALA A 30 -0.43 28.27 7.03
CA ALA A 30 -0.73 27.03 7.77
C ALA A 30 -0.21 25.81 7.01
N PRO A 31 0.20 24.73 7.74
CA PRO A 31 0.68 23.50 7.10
C PRO A 31 -0.38 22.87 6.20
N LYS A 32 -0.01 22.58 4.96
CA LYS A 32 -0.89 21.95 3.96
C LYS A 32 -0.51 20.48 3.80
N SER A 33 -1.49 19.63 3.46
CA SER A 33 -1.23 18.23 3.12
C SER A 33 -1.01 18.08 1.63
N ILE A 34 -0.01 17.30 1.25
CA ILE A 34 0.17 16.76 -0.09
C ILE A 34 0.03 15.24 -0.02
N ARG A 35 -0.52 14.64 -1.08
CA ARG A 35 -0.67 13.17 -1.19
C ARG A 35 0.32 12.63 -2.18
N ILE A 36 1.03 11.59 -1.76
CA ILE A 36 2.02 10.87 -2.55
C ILE A 36 1.45 9.49 -2.85
N LYS A 37 1.24 9.16 -4.14
CA LYS A 37 0.92 7.82 -4.63
C LYS A 37 2.22 7.13 -5.02
N PHE A 38 2.45 5.90 -4.53
CA PHE A 38 3.72 5.19 -4.75
C PHE A 38 3.51 3.68 -4.85
N THR A 39 4.54 2.97 -5.35
CA THR A 39 4.59 1.50 -5.37
C THR A 39 5.43 0.98 -4.20
N LYS A 40 5.16 -0.27 -3.79
CA LYS A 40 6.01 -1.05 -2.89
C LYS A 40 6.09 -2.46 -3.43
N THR A 41 7.19 -2.80 -4.09
CA THR A 41 7.36 -4.07 -4.83
C THR A 41 8.70 -4.73 -4.49
N GLY A 42 8.93 -5.90 -5.04
CA GLY A 42 10.19 -6.61 -4.88
C GLY A 42 10.54 -6.96 -3.44
N SER A 43 11.79 -6.78 -3.06
CA SER A 43 12.29 -7.08 -1.72
C SER A 43 11.66 -6.19 -0.63
N LEU A 44 11.18 -5.01 -0.99
CA LEU A 44 10.52 -4.10 -0.06
C LEU A 44 9.19 -4.66 0.49
N GLN A 45 8.58 -5.67 -0.12
CA GLN A 45 7.40 -6.34 0.44
C GLN A 45 7.66 -6.87 1.87
N TYR A 46 8.91 -7.21 2.20
CA TYR A 46 9.28 -7.81 3.48
C TYR A 46 9.62 -6.81 4.58
N ILE A 47 9.67 -5.50 4.29
CA ILE A 47 9.88 -4.49 5.35
C ILE A 47 8.60 -4.23 6.13
N SER A 48 8.75 -3.95 7.43
CA SER A 48 7.63 -3.58 8.29
C SER A 48 7.05 -2.22 7.92
N HIS A 49 5.80 -1.95 8.33
CA HIS A 49 5.20 -0.63 8.17
C HIS A 49 6.03 0.48 8.85
N LEU A 50 6.62 0.19 10.01
CA LEU A 50 7.46 1.15 10.73
C LEU A 50 8.76 1.45 9.96
N ASP A 51 9.36 0.45 9.32
CA ASP A 51 10.58 0.65 8.52
C ASP A 51 10.26 1.39 7.22
N LEU A 52 9.13 1.13 6.59
CA LEU A 52 8.64 1.90 5.44
C LEU A 52 8.44 3.38 5.82
N HIS A 53 7.83 3.64 6.99
CA HIS A 53 7.65 4.99 7.52
C HIS A 53 9.01 5.69 7.71
N ARG A 54 9.98 5.01 8.34
CA ARG A 54 11.34 5.53 8.56
C ARG A 54 12.08 5.78 7.23
N LEU A 55 11.94 4.87 6.26
CA LEU A 55 12.54 4.98 4.94
C LEU A 55 12.02 6.23 4.23
N LEU A 56 10.69 6.39 4.13
CA LEU A 56 10.07 7.53 3.46
C LEU A 56 10.36 8.86 4.17
N ASN A 57 10.35 8.88 5.51
CA ASN A 57 10.74 10.08 6.26
C ASN A 57 12.17 10.51 5.93
N ARG A 58 13.13 9.57 5.93
CA ARG A 58 14.53 9.86 5.56
C ARG A 58 14.67 10.30 4.10
N ALA A 59 13.91 9.69 3.19
CA ALA A 59 13.92 10.07 1.78
C ALA A 59 13.41 11.50 1.57
N LEU A 60 12.29 11.86 2.22
CA LEU A 60 11.71 13.19 2.19
C LEU A 60 12.70 14.26 2.72
N VAL A 61 13.37 13.97 3.85
CA VAL A 61 14.38 14.87 4.43
C VAL A 61 15.58 15.03 3.48
N ARG A 62 16.11 13.93 2.93
CA ARG A 62 17.23 13.98 1.97
C ARG A 62 16.87 14.72 0.68
N ALA A 63 15.61 14.57 0.22
CA ALA A 63 15.08 15.29 -0.93
C ALA A 63 14.92 16.80 -0.66
N GLY A 64 15.06 17.25 0.59
CA GLY A 64 14.85 18.66 0.97
C GLY A 64 13.40 19.08 0.93
N ILE A 65 12.44 18.15 1.02
CA ILE A 65 11.02 18.46 1.08
C ILE A 65 10.71 19.17 2.40
N PRO A 66 10.01 20.33 2.39
CA PRO A 66 9.73 21.14 3.58
C PRO A 66 8.64 20.50 4.44
N ILE A 67 9.00 19.43 5.18
CA ILE A 67 8.07 18.67 6.02
C ILE A 67 7.72 19.47 7.26
N TRP A 68 6.43 19.56 7.57
CA TRP A 68 5.96 20.10 8.82
C TRP A 68 6.09 19.07 9.96
N TYR A 69 6.64 19.51 11.08
CA TYR A 69 6.80 18.71 12.30
C TYR A 69 5.78 19.12 13.36
N THR A 70 5.28 18.14 14.11
CA THR A 70 4.38 18.40 15.25
C THR A 70 5.06 19.27 16.29
N GLN A 71 4.27 20.15 16.95
CA GLN A 71 4.74 20.97 18.07
C GLN A 71 4.79 20.13 19.35
N GLY A 72 5.81 20.29 20.18
CA GLY A 72 5.89 19.64 21.48
C GLY A 72 7.27 19.04 21.82
N PHE A 73 7.33 18.24 22.86
CA PHE A 73 8.56 17.67 23.40
C PHE A 73 9.27 16.67 22.48
N ASN A 74 8.54 16.04 21.56
CA ASN A 74 9.09 15.09 20.61
C ASN A 74 8.54 15.38 19.20
N PRO A 75 9.09 16.37 18.49
CA PRO A 75 8.65 16.72 17.15
C PRO A 75 8.82 15.54 16.19
N HIS A 76 7.78 15.24 15.44
CA HIS A 76 7.83 14.22 14.39
C HIS A 76 7.09 14.69 13.14
N ALA A 77 7.54 14.22 11.98
CA ALA A 77 6.92 14.50 10.71
C ALA A 77 5.47 14.01 10.69
N LYS A 78 4.54 14.87 10.26
CA LYS A 78 3.12 14.48 10.14
C LYS A 78 2.92 13.73 8.83
N MET A 79 2.99 12.40 8.93
CA MET A 79 2.84 11.44 7.85
C MET A 79 1.70 10.47 8.17
N VAL A 80 0.78 10.25 7.24
CA VAL A 80 -0.38 9.36 7.42
C VAL A 80 -0.50 8.46 6.20
N PHE A 81 -0.42 7.14 6.40
CA PHE A 81 -0.66 6.14 5.35
C PHE A 81 -2.15 5.83 5.26
N ALA A 82 -2.65 5.68 4.05
CA ALA A 82 -4.06 5.42 3.79
C ALA A 82 -4.52 4.06 4.30
N LEU A 83 -3.80 3.02 3.92
CA LEU A 83 -4.15 1.63 4.19
C LEU A 83 -2.86 0.82 4.39
N PRO A 84 -2.42 0.59 5.64
CA PRO A 84 -1.20 -0.16 5.91
C PRO A 84 -1.15 -1.48 5.16
N LEU A 85 0.00 -1.78 4.56
CA LEU A 85 0.22 -3.00 3.79
C LEU A 85 0.89 -4.05 4.69
N PRO A 86 0.37 -5.28 4.78
CA PRO A 86 1.03 -6.36 5.51
C PRO A 86 2.41 -6.68 4.94
N VAL A 87 3.28 -7.27 5.76
CA VAL A 87 4.57 -7.82 5.32
C VAL A 87 4.30 -8.99 4.38
N GLY A 88 5.07 -9.12 3.31
CA GLY A 88 4.88 -10.15 2.28
C GLY A 88 3.88 -9.77 1.18
N VAL A 89 3.30 -8.56 1.24
CA VAL A 89 2.38 -8.07 0.23
C VAL A 89 3.01 -6.92 -0.56
N GLU A 90 2.93 -7.01 -1.88
CA GLU A 90 3.32 -5.96 -2.82
C GLU A 90 2.14 -5.02 -3.11
N SER A 91 2.44 -3.82 -3.59
CA SER A 91 1.42 -2.86 -4.02
C SER A 91 1.92 -1.95 -5.13
N VAL A 92 1.04 -1.64 -6.06
CA VAL A 92 1.25 -0.60 -7.09
C VAL A 92 0.45 0.67 -6.82
N CYS A 93 -0.20 0.78 -5.64
CA CYS A 93 -1.12 1.89 -5.34
C CYS A 93 -1.17 2.25 -3.85
N GLU A 94 -0.01 2.53 -3.25
CA GLU A 94 0.05 3.04 -1.88
C GLU A 94 -0.14 4.55 -1.84
N TYR A 95 -0.71 5.06 -0.73
CA TYR A 95 -0.94 6.49 -0.54
C TYR A 95 -0.40 6.94 0.81
N LEU A 96 0.30 8.06 0.79
CA LEU A 96 0.87 8.73 1.95
C LEU A 96 0.50 10.22 1.92
N ASP A 97 -0.16 10.72 2.95
CA ASP A 97 -0.33 12.15 3.17
C ASP A 97 0.80 12.68 4.04
N VAL A 98 1.48 13.73 3.54
CA VAL A 98 2.55 14.42 4.24
C VAL A 98 2.15 15.88 4.41
N LYS A 99 2.34 16.43 5.62
CA LYS A 99 2.18 17.88 5.82
C LYS A 99 3.48 18.60 5.50
N ILE A 100 3.36 19.70 4.76
CA ILE A 100 4.44 20.63 4.42
C ILE A 100 4.15 22.02 4.98
N ASP A 101 5.19 22.80 5.28
CA ASP A 101 5.09 24.17 5.84
C ASP A 101 5.58 25.26 4.90
N LYS A 102 6.03 24.90 3.70
CA LYS A 102 6.44 25.84 2.64
C LYS A 102 5.82 25.47 1.31
N GLU A 103 5.64 26.46 0.44
CA GLU A 103 5.11 26.24 -0.90
C GLU A 103 6.16 25.51 -1.75
N ILE A 104 5.77 24.38 -2.33
CA ILE A 104 6.58 23.61 -3.28
C ILE A 104 5.64 22.98 -4.32
N PRO A 105 5.94 23.09 -5.62
CA PRO A 105 5.18 22.42 -6.68
C PRO A 105 5.17 20.89 -6.49
N THR A 106 4.04 20.27 -6.68
CA THR A 106 3.90 18.81 -6.50
C THR A 106 4.77 18.00 -7.47
N ASN A 107 5.02 18.52 -8.68
CA ASN A 107 5.94 17.90 -9.64
C ASN A 107 7.39 17.92 -9.14
N ASP A 108 7.82 19.02 -8.50
CA ASP A 108 9.17 19.11 -7.94
C ASP A 108 9.33 18.13 -6.78
N VAL A 109 8.29 17.98 -5.94
CA VAL A 109 8.28 16.95 -4.87
C VAL A 109 8.45 15.56 -5.48
N LYS A 110 7.73 15.24 -6.57
CA LYS A 110 7.83 13.96 -7.25
C LYS A 110 9.25 13.70 -7.75
N GLU A 111 9.85 14.66 -8.47
CA GLU A 111 11.19 14.51 -9.05
C GLU A 111 12.27 14.38 -7.96
N LEU A 112 12.26 15.27 -6.97
CA LEU A 112 13.23 15.27 -5.88
C LEU A 112 13.16 13.98 -5.05
N LEU A 113 11.95 13.53 -4.71
CA LEU A 113 11.75 12.32 -3.91
C LEU A 113 12.11 11.05 -4.70
N SER A 114 11.74 10.97 -5.98
CA SER A 114 12.09 9.82 -6.85
C SER A 114 13.61 9.62 -6.94
N GLY A 115 14.40 10.69 -6.93
CA GLY A 115 15.86 10.62 -6.92
C GLY A 115 16.47 10.05 -5.62
N GLN A 116 15.67 9.85 -4.57
CA GLN A 116 16.12 9.32 -3.27
C GLN A 116 15.67 7.88 -3.02
N LEU A 117 14.95 7.28 -3.94
CA LEU A 117 14.30 5.97 -3.79
C LEU A 117 14.84 4.96 -4.80
N THR A 118 14.58 3.68 -4.55
CA THR A 118 14.94 2.57 -5.43
C THR A 118 13.81 2.26 -6.41
N ASP A 119 14.10 1.46 -7.45
CA ASP A 119 13.10 1.03 -8.44
C ASP A 119 11.95 0.22 -7.83
N GLU A 120 12.15 -0.37 -6.65
CA GLU A 120 11.12 -1.12 -5.93
C GLU A 120 10.12 -0.21 -5.19
N LEU A 121 10.43 1.10 -5.06
CA LEU A 121 9.56 2.12 -4.48
C LEU A 121 9.52 3.34 -5.38
N GLN A 122 8.59 3.36 -6.31
CA GLN A 122 8.46 4.43 -7.31
C GLN A 122 7.35 5.40 -6.93
N ILE A 123 7.60 6.71 -7.08
CA ILE A 123 6.57 7.73 -6.90
C ILE A 123 5.77 7.84 -8.20
N ILE A 124 4.50 7.47 -8.13
CA ILE A 124 3.58 7.51 -9.28
C ILE A 124 3.11 8.95 -9.51
N GLU A 125 2.59 9.57 -8.46
CA GLU A 125 1.99 10.89 -8.53
C GLU A 125 2.10 11.61 -7.18
N VAL A 126 2.18 12.95 -7.20
CA VAL A 126 2.05 13.81 -6.02
C VAL A 126 1.01 14.87 -6.34
N TYR A 127 0.05 15.07 -5.44
CA TYR A 127 -1.06 16.00 -5.64
C TYR A 127 -1.68 16.49 -4.32
N ASP A 128 -2.50 17.53 -4.40
CA ASP A 128 -3.28 18.01 -3.26
C ASP A 128 -4.49 17.09 -3.01
N PRO A 129 -4.64 16.50 -1.81
CA PRO A 129 -5.71 15.55 -1.53
C PRO A 129 -7.08 16.24 -1.56
N THR A 130 -8.03 15.69 -2.33
CA THR A 130 -9.42 16.18 -2.41
C THR A 130 -10.38 15.34 -1.57
N VAL A 131 -10.03 14.09 -1.26
CA VAL A 131 -10.83 13.15 -0.48
C VAL A 131 -10.05 12.63 0.73
N LYS A 132 -10.76 12.28 1.79
CA LYS A 132 -10.14 11.73 3.02
C LYS A 132 -9.92 10.24 2.91
N PHE A 133 -8.93 9.71 3.61
CA PHE A 133 -8.68 8.26 3.68
C PHE A 133 -9.86 7.46 4.27
N SER A 134 -10.74 8.10 5.04
CA SER A 134 -11.97 7.48 5.55
C SER A 134 -12.99 7.13 4.45
N GLU A 135 -12.83 7.62 3.23
CA GLU A 135 -13.68 7.28 2.09
C GLU A 135 -13.24 5.98 1.38
N ILE A 136 -12.08 5.43 1.75
CA ILE A 136 -11.64 4.12 1.27
C ILE A 136 -12.57 3.05 1.81
N SER A 137 -13.09 2.21 0.92
CA SER A 137 -13.99 1.13 1.28
C SER A 137 -13.60 -0.23 0.73
N ARG A 138 -12.84 -0.28 -0.35
CA ARG A 138 -12.45 -1.54 -1.01
C ARG A 138 -11.02 -1.47 -1.51
N ALA A 139 -10.39 -2.65 -1.64
CA ALA A 139 -9.10 -2.80 -2.30
C ALA A 139 -9.11 -4.03 -3.20
N GLU A 140 -8.50 -3.91 -4.36
CA GLU A 140 -8.36 -4.99 -5.33
C GLU A 140 -6.99 -5.63 -5.19
N TYR A 141 -6.99 -6.94 -5.19
CA TYR A 141 -5.78 -7.74 -5.07
C TYR A 141 -5.68 -8.77 -6.18
N ARG A 142 -4.45 -9.08 -6.56
CA ARG A 142 -4.08 -10.25 -7.32
C ARG A 142 -3.26 -11.17 -6.42
N ILE A 143 -3.64 -12.44 -6.41
CA ILE A 143 -2.90 -13.51 -5.74
C ILE A 143 -2.44 -14.47 -6.84
N LEU A 144 -1.15 -14.78 -6.88
CA LEU A 144 -0.59 -15.81 -7.74
C LEU A 144 -0.27 -17.01 -6.87
N LEU A 145 -1.08 -18.05 -6.99
CA LEU A 145 -0.90 -19.31 -6.27
C LEU A 145 -0.07 -20.28 -7.13
N ASP A 146 1.09 -20.66 -6.61
CA ASP A 146 1.98 -21.67 -7.14
C ASP A 146 1.81 -22.93 -6.29
N SER A 147 1.27 -23.99 -6.85
CA SER A 147 0.97 -25.24 -6.13
C SER A 147 1.10 -26.41 -7.08
N VAL A 148 1.58 -27.54 -6.56
CA VAL A 148 1.61 -28.82 -7.31
C VAL A 148 0.24 -29.28 -7.76
N ASN A 149 -0.84 -28.79 -7.11
CA ASN A 149 -2.22 -29.07 -7.45
C ASN A 149 -2.87 -28.02 -8.37
N ALA A 150 -2.10 -27.04 -8.85
CA ALA A 150 -2.63 -25.99 -9.72
C ALA A 150 -3.15 -26.57 -11.04
N CYS A 151 -4.45 -26.41 -11.27
CA CYS A 151 -5.15 -26.87 -12.48
C CYS A 151 -6.47 -26.11 -12.65
N GLU A 152 -7.13 -26.27 -13.79
CA GLU A 152 -8.44 -25.68 -14.07
C GLU A 152 -9.52 -26.11 -13.05
N ALA A 153 -9.50 -27.38 -12.62
CA ALA A 153 -10.46 -27.88 -11.66
C ALA A 153 -10.33 -27.17 -10.30
N LEU A 154 -9.09 -26.86 -9.85
CA LEU A 154 -8.86 -26.11 -8.63
C LEU A 154 -9.32 -24.65 -8.79
N ALA A 155 -9.06 -24.01 -9.92
CA ALA A 155 -9.59 -22.67 -10.22
C ALA A 155 -11.12 -22.65 -10.21
N GLY A 156 -11.76 -23.66 -10.79
CA GLY A 156 -13.22 -23.84 -10.73
C GLY A 156 -13.75 -24.00 -9.30
N ARG A 157 -13.07 -24.74 -8.43
CA ARG A 157 -13.44 -24.87 -6.99
C ARG A 157 -13.32 -23.54 -6.24
N ILE A 158 -12.28 -22.76 -6.51
CA ILE A 158 -12.11 -21.43 -5.91
C ILE A 158 -13.25 -20.50 -6.34
N ASN A 159 -13.62 -20.50 -7.62
CA ASN A 159 -14.75 -19.71 -8.12
C ASN A 159 -16.09 -20.13 -7.48
N ALA A 160 -16.33 -21.44 -7.32
CA ALA A 160 -17.55 -21.97 -6.71
C ALA A 160 -17.64 -21.66 -5.21
N PHE A 161 -16.51 -21.52 -4.51
CA PHE A 161 -16.45 -21.23 -3.08
C PHE A 161 -17.20 -19.96 -2.70
N PHE A 162 -17.09 -18.92 -3.50
CA PHE A 162 -17.74 -17.63 -3.25
C PHE A 162 -19.27 -17.67 -3.34
N SER A 163 -19.82 -18.62 -4.11
CA SER A 163 -21.26 -18.69 -4.41
C SER A 163 -22.04 -19.57 -3.43
N ALA A 164 -21.39 -20.29 -2.54
CA ALA A 164 -22.01 -21.49 -1.95
C ALA A 164 -22.62 -21.32 -0.56
N ASN A 165 -22.09 -20.52 0.37
CA ASN A 165 -22.58 -20.44 1.76
C ASN A 165 -21.92 -19.29 2.54
N PRO A 166 -22.45 -18.92 3.73
CA PRO A 166 -21.76 -18.03 4.66
C PRO A 166 -20.36 -18.54 4.98
N ILE A 167 -19.38 -17.64 4.86
CA ILE A 167 -17.96 -17.96 5.10
C ILE A 167 -17.60 -17.49 6.51
N ILE A 168 -17.76 -18.38 7.48
CA ILE A 168 -17.52 -18.06 8.89
C ILE A 168 -16.06 -18.34 9.25
N MET A 169 -15.37 -17.31 9.71
CA MET A 169 -13.98 -17.39 10.14
C MET A 169 -13.82 -16.91 11.57
N THR A 170 -12.96 -17.58 12.34
CA THR A 170 -12.64 -17.18 13.71
C THR A 170 -11.50 -16.16 13.71
N LYS A 171 -11.75 -14.98 14.23
CA LYS A 171 -10.74 -13.92 14.39
C LYS A 171 -10.35 -13.76 15.85
N LYS A 172 -9.04 -13.80 16.14
CA LYS A 172 -8.51 -13.48 17.45
C LYS A 172 -8.58 -11.97 17.69
N THR A 173 -9.23 -11.58 18.78
CA THR A 173 -9.35 -10.19 19.24
C THR A 173 -8.71 -10.03 20.61
N LYS A 174 -8.53 -8.80 21.07
CA LYS A 174 -8.01 -8.54 22.44
C LYS A 174 -8.90 -9.11 23.55
N SER A 175 -10.19 -9.31 23.27
CA SER A 175 -11.19 -9.83 24.19
C SER A 175 -11.47 -11.34 24.03
N GLY A 176 -10.74 -12.04 23.16
CA GLY A 176 -10.92 -13.46 22.89
C GLY A 176 -11.13 -13.77 21.41
N GLU A 177 -11.58 -14.98 21.10
CA GLU A 177 -11.92 -15.41 19.75
C GLU A 177 -13.36 -15.03 19.42
N LYS A 178 -13.60 -14.55 18.21
CA LYS A 178 -14.92 -14.19 17.69
C LYS A 178 -15.08 -14.73 16.28
N ASP A 179 -16.20 -15.41 16.04
CA ASP A 179 -16.59 -15.80 14.69
C ASP A 179 -17.17 -14.61 13.95
N ILE A 180 -16.69 -14.40 12.73
CA ILE A 180 -17.13 -13.35 11.82
C ILE A 180 -17.53 -13.98 10.49
N ASP A 181 -18.62 -13.51 9.92
CA ASP A 181 -18.99 -13.80 8.54
C ASP A 181 -18.22 -12.84 7.62
N ILE A 182 -17.38 -13.38 6.74
CA ILE A 182 -16.59 -12.60 5.80
C ILE A 182 -17.21 -12.55 4.39
N THR A 183 -18.37 -13.17 4.20
CA THR A 183 -19.01 -13.29 2.89
C THR A 183 -19.25 -11.94 2.24
N GLU A 184 -19.85 -11.00 2.97
CA GLU A 184 -20.12 -9.65 2.47
C GLU A 184 -18.85 -8.78 2.33
N MET A 185 -17.74 -9.20 2.94
CA MET A 185 -16.46 -8.52 2.83
C MET A 185 -15.69 -8.89 1.55
N ILE A 186 -16.15 -9.89 0.82
CA ILE A 186 -15.60 -10.33 -0.47
C ILE A 186 -16.55 -9.84 -1.56
N HIS A 187 -16.23 -8.74 -2.24
CA HIS A 187 -17.10 -8.14 -3.26
C HIS A 187 -17.00 -8.83 -4.61
N SER A 188 -15.84 -9.39 -4.91
CA SER A 188 -15.61 -10.22 -6.10
C SER A 188 -14.46 -11.18 -5.85
N LEU A 189 -14.54 -12.34 -6.50
CA LEU A 189 -13.48 -13.32 -6.53
C LEU A 189 -13.56 -14.08 -7.85
N THR A 190 -12.46 -14.09 -8.59
CA THR A 190 -12.29 -14.86 -9.83
C THR A 190 -10.94 -15.56 -9.81
N ALA A 191 -10.92 -16.83 -10.19
CA ALA A 191 -9.70 -17.61 -10.29
C ALA A 191 -9.58 -18.21 -11.69
N GLU A 192 -8.39 -18.15 -12.26
CA GLU A 192 -8.05 -18.64 -13.59
C GLU A 192 -6.74 -19.44 -13.53
N TYR A 193 -6.70 -20.59 -14.18
CA TYR A 193 -5.47 -21.34 -14.35
C TYR A 193 -4.67 -20.77 -15.53
N CYS A 194 -3.44 -20.38 -15.28
CA CYS A 194 -2.52 -19.87 -16.30
C CYS A 194 -1.73 -21.03 -16.92
N HIS A 195 -2.09 -21.45 -18.11
CA HIS A 195 -1.40 -22.54 -18.85
C HIS A 195 0.07 -22.22 -19.14
N THR A 196 0.42 -20.93 -19.29
CA THR A 196 1.79 -20.52 -19.63
C THR A 196 2.74 -20.64 -18.43
N CYS A 197 2.27 -20.31 -17.22
CA CYS A 197 3.11 -20.30 -16.01
C CYS A 197 2.79 -21.43 -15.02
N GLY A 198 1.73 -22.23 -15.25
CA GLY A 198 1.33 -23.33 -14.38
C GLY A 198 0.75 -22.89 -13.03
N LYS A 199 0.35 -21.63 -12.88
CA LYS A 199 -0.14 -21.05 -11.62
C LYS A 199 -1.63 -20.70 -11.69
N ILE A 200 -2.26 -20.56 -10.53
CA ILE A 200 -3.61 -19.99 -10.45
C ILE A 200 -3.52 -18.51 -10.13
N LYS A 201 -4.12 -17.68 -10.98
CA LYS A 201 -4.28 -16.25 -10.78
C LYS A 201 -5.64 -16.00 -10.16
N ILE A 202 -5.66 -15.50 -8.92
CA ILE A 202 -6.88 -15.10 -8.22
C ILE A 202 -6.94 -13.58 -8.21
N ASN A 203 -8.00 -12.99 -8.76
CA ASN A 203 -8.30 -11.57 -8.62
C ASN A 203 -9.48 -11.44 -7.65
N THR A 204 -9.36 -10.53 -6.69
CA THR A 204 -10.40 -10.33 -5.68
C THR A 204 -10.50 -8.88 -5.27
N THR A 205 -11.72 -8.44 -4.95
CA THR A 205 -12.01 -7.15 -4.36
C THR A 205 -12.50 -7.39 -2.93
N LEU A 206 -11.77 -6.86 -1.96
CA LEU A 206 -12.04 -7.04 -0.53
C LEU A 206 -12.40 -5.72 0.13
N THR A 207 -13.23 -5.78 1.18
CA THR A 207 -13.51 -4.62 2.04
C THR A 207 -12.21 -4.09 2.65
N ALA A 208 -12.05 -2.77 2.62
CA ALA A 208 -10.89 -2.05 3.15
C ALA A 208 -11.34 -0.79 3.91
N GLY A 209 -10.48 -0.24 4.74
CA GLY A 209 -10.76 0.95 5.55
C GLY A 209 -10.94 0.62 7.03
N SER A 210 -12.01 1.13 7.66
CA SER A 210 -12.29 0.91 9.10
C SER A 210 -12.51 -0.57 9.45
N GLU A 211 -13.24 -1.27 8.59
CA GLU A 211 -13.33 -2.72 8.58
C GLU A 211 -12.55 -3.22 7.37
N SER A 212 -11.67 -4.19 7.56
CA SER A 212 -10.84 -4.68 6.46
C SER A 212 -10.69 -6.20 6.51
N LEU A 213 -10.79 -6.81 5.34
CA LEU A 213 -10.45 -8.20 5.11
C LEU A 213 -9.09 -8.26 4.40
N SER A 214 -8.11 -8.91 5.04
CA SER A 214 -6.83 -9.13 4.39
C SER A 214 -6.89 -10.28 3.38
N PRO A 215 -6.15 -10.23 2.27
CA PRO A 215 -6.09 -11.35 1.33
C PRO A 215 -5.52 -12.63 1.96
N GLU A 216 -4.64 -12.52 2.96
CA GLU A 216 -4.16 -13.65 3.76
C GLU A 216 -5.31 -14.38 4.48
N PHE A 217 -6.28 -13.61 5.01
CA PHE A 217 -7.42 -14.18 5.70
C PHE A 217 -8.38 -14.89 4.72
N LEU A 218 -8.48 -14.40 3.48
CA LEU A 218 -9.18 -15.10 2.39
C LEU A 218 -8.47 -16.42 2.06
N MET A 219 -7.14 -16.44 1.93
CA MET A 219 -6.39 -17.69 1.68
C MET A 219 -6.56 -18.70 2.81
N ALA A 220 -6.58 -18.23 4.07
CA ALA A 220 -6.88 -19.07 5.22
C ALA A 220 -8.31 -19.63 5.17
N ALA A 221 -9.29 -18.86 4.70
CA ALA A 221 -10.66 -19.34 4.51
C ALA A 221 -10.74 -20.43 3.45
N LEU A 222 -10.10 -20.26 2.29
CA LEU A 222 -10.05 -21.27 1.24
C LEU A 222 -9.46 -22.61 1.74
N ARG A 223 -8.48 -22.56 2.65
CA ARG A 223 -7.92 -23.76 3.31
C ARG A 223 -8.88 -24.37 4.32
N LYS A 224 -9.42 -23.56 5.24
CA LYS A 224 -10.37 -24.01 6.27
C LYS A 224 -11.55 -24.77 5.68
N TYR A 225 -12.04 -24.33 4.53
CA TYR A 225 -13.17 -24.95 3.85
C TYR A 225 -12.78 -26.06 2.85
N GLY A 226 -11.51 -26.48 2.84
CA GLY A 226 -11.03 -27.59 2.00
C GLY A 226 -11.03 -27.30 0.50
N VAL A 227 -11.12 -26.03 0.10
CA VAL A 227 -11.02 -25.61 -1.31
C VAL A 227 -9.58 -25.76 -1.78
N LEU A 228 -8.63 -25.24 -1.01
CA LEU A 228 -7.22 -25.53 -1.20
C LEU A 228 -6.88 -26.84 -0.48
N PRO A 229 -6.18 -27.79 -1.17
CA PRO A 229 -5.75 -29.01 -0.53
C PRO A 229 -4.67 -28.71 0.53
N GLU A 230 -4.61 -29.56 1.56
CA GLU A 230 -3.49 -29.56 2.48
C GLU A 230 -2.27 -30.12 1.76
N VAL A 231 -1.24 -29.31 1.63
CA VAL A 231 0.05 -29.69 1.04
C VAL A 231 1.18 -29.19 1.94
N PRO A 232 2.37 -29.81 1.92
CA PRO A 232 3.56 -29.28 2.57
C PRO A 232 3.85 -27.84 2.11
N LEU A 233 4.40 -27.01 2.98
CA LEU A 233 4.79 -25.62 2.65
C LEU A 233 5.82 -25.53 1.50
N THR A 234 6.53 -26.62 1.23
CA THR A 234 7.46 -26.74 0.09
C THR A 234 6.75 -26.83 -1.25
N ASP A 235 5.49 -27.27 -1.27
CA ASP A 235 4.74 -27.64 -2.47
C ASP A 235 3.70 -26.59 -2.84
N GLU A 236 3.58 -25.54 -2.04
CA GLU A 236 2.70 -24.42 -2.29
C GLU A 236 3.29 -23.10 -1.79
N SER A 237 3.21 -22.10 -2.64
CA SER A 237 3.52 -20.71 -2.29
C SER A 237 2.54 -19.77 -2.98
N TYR A 238 2.41 -18.55 -2.49
CA TYR A 238 1.64 -17.52 -3.18
C TYR A 238 2.24 -16.15 -2.94
N SER A 239 2.08 -15.28 -3.92
CA SER A 239 2.39 -13.86 -3.82
C SER A 239 1.11 -13.03 -3.91
N ILE A 240 1.08 -11.93 -3.20
CA ILE A 240 -0.08 -11.03 -3.13
C ILE A 240 0.34 -9.64 -3.58
N MET A 241 -0.43 -9.05 -4.48
CA MET A 241 -0.23 -7.68 -4.95
C MET A 241 -1.54 -6.88 -4.85
N ARG A 242 -1.51 -5.73 -4.17
CA ARG A 242 -2.59 -4.74 -4.20
C ARG A 242 -2.52 -3.97 -5.51
N LEU A 243 -3.60 -3.98 -6.27
CA LEU A 243 -3.68 -3.36 -7.59
C LEU A 243 -4.34 -1.99 -7.57
N ARG A 244 -5.43 -1.84 -6.80
CA ARG A 244 -6.20 -0.61 -6.68
C ARG A 244 -6.82 -0.47 -5.30
N VAL A 245 -7.05 0.77 -4.92
CA VAL A 245 -7.85 1.14 -3.75
C VAL A 245 -9.06 1.92 -4.25
N LEU A 246 -10.25 1.61 -3.74
CA LEU A 246 -11.51 2.15 -4.23
C LEU A 246 -12.28 2.85 -3.13
N ASP A 247 -13.04 3.88 -3.51
CA ASP A 247 -14.00 4.58 -2.65
C ASP A 247 -15.31 3.78 -2.48
N GLY A 248 -16.24 4.30 -1.65
CA GLY A 248 -17.55 3.70 -1.42
C GLY A 248 -18.43 3.60 -2.67
N LYS A 249 -18.12 4.33 -3.74
CA LYS A 249 -18.81 4.28 -5.03
C LYS A 249 -18.14 3.36 -6.04
N GLY A 250 -17.06 2.67 -5.64
CA GLY A 250 -16.30 1.78 -6.51
C GLY A 250 -15.37 2.48 -7.51
N ARG A 251 -15.10 3.78 -7.35
CA ARG A 251 -14.16 4.54 -8.16
C ARG A 251 -12.75 4.42 -7.58
N GLU A 252 -11.73 4.50 -8.42
CA GLU A 252 -10.35 4.53 -7.95
C GLU A 252 -10.15 5.71 -7.00
N PHE A 253 -9.60 5.42 -5.81
CA PHE A 253 -9.32 6.41 -4.79
C PHE A 253 -8.20 7.35 -5.26
N ARG A 254 -8.43 8.67 -5.07
CA ARG A 254 -7.49 9.70 -5.48
C ARG A 254 -7.49 10.92 -4.53
#